data_08feddbf331c9df4dc667f4e9166f22e
#
_entry.id   08feddbf331c9df4dc667f4e9166f22e
#
_cell.length_a   1.000
_cell.length_b   1.000
_cell.length_c   1.000
_cell.angle_alpha   90.00
_cell.angle_beta   90.00
_cell.angle_gamma   90.00
#
_symmetry.space_group_name_H-M   'P 1'
#
loop_
_entity.id
_entity.type
_entity.pdbx_description
1 polymer ?
#
loop_
_entity_poly.entity_id
_entity_poly.type
_entity_poly.pdbx_seq_one_letter_code
_entity_poly.pdbx_strand_id
1 'polypeptide(L)'
;MALTKEIIEDKIEVVGEHKHVQIRSATIVKEDGVQISKGYSRKVLDPGVLDGSGNLVDRNISGESAEVQAICNGVWTNTVKDAWKARLVARTNEPRGSDA
;
A
#
# COMPACT_ATOMS: atom_id res chain seq x y z
N MET A 1 32.43 18.72 -2.35
CA MET A 1 31.66 17.51 -2.71
C MET A 1 30.34 17.52 -1.97
N ALA A 2 29.24 17.53 -2.65
CA ALA A 2 27.92 17.55 -2.05
C ALA A 2 27.13 16.33 -2.47
N LEU A 3 26.72 15.53 -1.50
CA LEU A 3 25.83 14.39 -1.71
C LEU A 3 24.41 14.81 -1.33
N THR A 4 23.48 14.52 -2.21
CA THR A 4 22.06 14.73 -1.94
C THR A 4 21.31 13.44 -2.15
N LYS A 5 20.24 13.27 -1.40
CA LYS A 5 19.38 12.11 -1.48
C LYS A 5 17.96 12.58 -1.71
N GLU A 6 17.31 11.99 -2.70
CA GLU A 6 15.96 12.34 -3.08
C GLU A 6 15.12 11.09 -3.10
N ILE A 7 13.93 11.14 -2.53
CA ILE A 7 12.99 10.01 -2.55
C ILE A 7 11.75 10.47 -3.30
N ILE A 8 11.41 9.74 -4.35
CA ILE A 8 10.29 10.07 -5.23
C ILE A 8 9.37 8.86 -5.30
N GLU A 9 8.06 9.09 -5.12
CA GLU A 9 7.07 8.06 -5.41
C GLU A 9 6.87 8.03 -6.93
N ASP A 10 7.63 7.19 -7.61
CA ASP A 10 7.70 7.23 -9.07
C ASP A 10 6.62 6.38 -9.75
N LYS A 11 5.91 5.55 -8.99
CA LYS A 11 4.84 4.72 -9.55
C LYS A 11 3.81 4.40 -8.47
N ILE A 12 2.55 4.64 -8.80
CA ILE A 12 1.42 4.28 -7.93
C ILE A 12 0.44 3.51 -8.79
N GLU A 13 0.12 2.27 -8.37
CA GLU A 13 -0.79 1.41 -9.11
C GLU A 13 -1.93 0.94 -8.22
N VAL A 14 -3.12 0.84 -8.79
CA VAL A 14 -4.26 0.20 -8.15
C VAL A 14 -4.43 -1.18 -8.79
N VAL A 15 -4.37 -2.23 -7.98
CA VAL A 15 -4.28 -3.59 -8.48
C VAL A 15 -5.36 -4.47 -7.85
N GLY A 16 -6.01 -5.27 -8.68
CA GLY A 16 -6.93 -6.31 -8.23
C GLY A 16 -8.32 -5.81 -7.90
N GLU A 17 -9.20 -6.75 -7.60
CA GLU A 17 -10.59 -6.44 -7.30
C GLU A 17 -10.78 -5.71 -5.98
N HIS A 18 -9.85 -5.88 -5.04
CA HIS A 18 -9.89 -5.22 -3.74
C HIS A 18 -9.11 -3.91 -3.73
N LYS A 19 -8.66 -3.46 -4.90
CA LYS A 19 -8.00 -2.16 -5.07
C LYS A 19 -6.82 -1.96 -4.13
N HIS A 20 -5.91 -2.92 -4.11
CA HIS A 20 -4.64 -2.75 -3.42
C HIS A 20 -3.85 -1.64 -4.09
N VAL A 21 -3.33 -0.72 -3.31
CA VAL A 21 -2.54 0.40 -3.83
C VAL A 21 -1.06 0.06 -3.65
N GLN A 22 -0.37 -0.11 -4.77
CA GLN A 22 1.06 -0.40 -4.77
C GLN A 22 1.84 0.88 -5.05
N ILE A 23 2.82 1.16 -4.23
CA ILE A 23 3.63 2.36 -4.34
C ILE A 23 5.07 1.96 -4.51
N ARG A 24 5.69 2.43 -5.58
CA ARG A 24 7.12 2.26 -5.78
C ARG A 24 7.80 3.60 -5.52
N SER A 25 8.80 3.59 -4.66
CA SER A 25 9.59 4.77 -4.37
C SER A 25 10.98 4.59 -4.94
N ALA A 26 11.48 5.61 -5.60
CA ALA A 26 12.85 5.64 -6.10
C ALA A 26 13.69 6.51 -5.16
N THR A 27 14.83 5.97 -4.73
CA THR A 27 15.80 6.72 -3.96
C THR A 27 16.95 7.09 -4.90
N ILE A 28 17.16 8.36 -5.10
CA ILE A 28 18.18 8.87 -6.03
C ILE A 28 19.26 9.56 -5.21
N VAL A 29 20.49 9.13 -5.38
CA VAL A 29 21.64 9.76 -4.75
C VAL A 29 22.42 10.50 -5.83
N LYS A 30 22.70 11.77 -5.58
CA LYS A 30 23.46 12.61 -6.48
C LYS A 30 24.71 13.15 -5.80
N GLU A 31 25.77 13.29 -6.57
CA GLU A 31 26.97 13.95 -6.14
C GLU A 31 27.19 15.14 -7.06
N ASP A 32 27.21 16.34 -6.46
CA ASP A 32 27.36 17.61 -7.21
C ASP A 32 26.37 17.74 -8.36
N GLY A 33 25.14 17.28 -8.13
CA GLY A 33 24.06 17.35 -9.12
C GLY A 33 24.01 16.20 -10.11
N VAL A 34 24.97 15.27 -10.04
CA VAL A 34 25.03 14.12 -10.96
C VAL A 34 24.53 12.87 -10.22
N GLN A 35 23.58 12.17 -10.84
CA GLN A 35 23.05 10.95 -10.26
C GLN A 35 24.13 9.85 -10.28
N ILE A 36 24.43 9.30 -9.09
CA ILE A 36 25.41 8.23 -8.96
C ILE A 36 24.79 6.91 -8.52
N SER A 37 23.57 6.94 -8.01
CA SER A 37 22.91 5.73 -7.57
C SER A 37 21.41 5.91 -7.61
N LYS A 38 20.68 4.81 -7.88
CA LYS A 38 19.22 4.80 -7.85
C LYS A 38 18.77 3.42 -7.39
N GLY A 39 17.93 3.42 -6.37
CA GLY A 39 17.34 2.20 -5.86
C GLY A 39 15.83 2.34 -5.80
N TYR A 40 15.14 1.21 -5.65
CA TYR A 40 13.68 1.20 -5.57
C TYR A 40 13.23 0.46 -4.33
N SER A 41 12.13 0.91 -3.75
CA SER A 41 11.42 0.16 -2.74
C SER A 41 9.93 0.16 -3.07
N ARG A 42 9.24 -0.87 -2.62
CA ARG A 42 7.81 -1.03 -2.89
C ARG A 42 7.07 -1.32 -1.61
N LYS A 43 5.85 -0.82 -1.53
CA LYS A 43 4.93 -1.21 -0.48
C LYS A 43 3.53 -1.35 -1.06
N VAL A 44 2.69 -2.13 -0.37
CA VAL A 44 1.32 -2.37 -0.78
C VAL A 44 0.42 -1.97 0.37
N LEU A 45 -0.61 -1.20 0.05
CA LEU A 45 -1.63 -0.80 1.01
C LEU A 45 -2.93 -1.54 0.67
N ASP A 46 -3.55 -2.13 1.67
CA ASP A 46 -4.87 -2.74 1.52
C ASP A 46 -5.93 -1.86 2.19
N PRO A 47 -7.23 -2.11 1.91
CA PRO A 47 -8.29 -1.27 2.48
C PRO A 47 -8.42 -1.30 3.99
N GLY A 48 -7.89 -2.32 4.66
CA GLY A 48 -7.98 -2.40 6.11
C GLY A 48 -7.70 -3.78 6.64
N VAL A 49 -7.87 -3.94 7.95
CA VAL A 49 -7.63 -5.20 8.65
C VAL A 49 -8.82 -5.50 9.56
N LEU A 50 -9.00 -6.78 9.92
CA LEU A 50 -10.02 -7.15 10.89
C LEU A 50 -9.51 -6.92 12.31
N ASP A 51 -10.37 -6.38 13.17
CA ASP A 51 -10.07 -6.30 14.60
C ASP A 51 -10.44 -7.61 15.29
N GLY A 52 -10.32 -7.65 16.63
CA GLY A 52 -10.62 -8.85 17.41
C GLY A 52 -12.09 -9.24 17.40
N SER A 53 -12.98 -8.34 17.00
CA SER A 53 -14.42 -8.59 16.94
C SER A 53 -14.92 -8.90 15.53
N GLY A 54 -14.02 -9.00 14.56
CA GLY A 54 -14.37 -9.31 13.17
C GLY A 54 -14.83 -8.10 12.37
N ASN A 55 -14.65 -6.89 12.87
CA ASN A 55 -14.98 -5.67 12.15
C ASN A 55 -13.79 -5.17 11.36
N LEU A 56 -14.06 -4.54 10.21
CA LEU A 56 -12.99 -3.97 9.41
C LEU A 56 -12.56 -2.63 9.99
N VAL A 57 -11.26 -2.53 10.26
CA VAL A 57 -10.63 -1.28 10.67
C VAL A 57 -9.92 -0.72 9.44
N ASP A 58 -10.28 0.49 9.05
CA ASP A 58 -9.72 1.12 7.86
C ASP A 58 -8.20 1.27 7.99
N ARG A 59 -7.50 1.07 6.88
CA ARG A 59 -6.06 1.27 6.83
C ARG A 59 -5.75 2.74 7.12
N ASN A 60 -4.86 2.97 8.07
CA ASN A 60 -4.42 4.32 8.39
C ASN A 60 -3.42 4.78 7.31
N ILE A 61 -3.82 5.78 6.55
CA ILE A 61 -2.99 6.33 5.47
C ILE A 61 -2.53 7.75 5.77
N SER A 62 -2.69 8.20 7.02
CA SER A 62 -2.34 9.58 7.39
C SER A 62 -0.87 9.90 7.19
N GLY A 63 0.00 8.88 7.21
CA GLY A 63 1.42 9.06 6.95
C GLY A 63 1.82 9.01 5.48
N GLU A 64 0.86 8.79 4.58
CA GLU A 64 1.14 8.73 3.15
C GLU A 64 1.10 10.12 2.52
N SER A 65 1.63 10.24 1.30
CA SER A 65 1.55 11.51 0.57
C SER A 65 0.09 11.85 0.26
N ALA A 66 -0.16 13.14 0.01
CA ALA A 66 -1.51 13.59 -0.34
C ALA A 66 -2.04 12.90 -1.59
N GLU A 67 -1.17 12.63 -2.55
CA GLU A 67 -1.55 11.92 -3.77
C GLU A 67 -1.99 10.49 -3.47
N VAL A 68 -1.23 9.75 -2.64
CA VAL A 68 -1.57 8.40 -2.24
C VAL A 68 -2.87 8.39 -1.45
N GLN A 69 -3.04 9.33 -0.52
CA GLN A 69 -4.28 9.43 0.25
C GLN A 69 -5.48 9.67 -0.65
N ALA A 70 -5.35 10.55 -1.65
CA ALA A 70 -6.44 10.84 -2.58
C ALA A 70 -6.81 9.59 -3.40
N ILE A 71 -5.83 8.83 -3.86
CA ILE A 71 -6.06 7.61 -4.61
C ILE A 71 -6.77 6.58 -3.73
N CYS A 72 -6.26 6.34 -2.53
CA CYS A 72 -6.87 5.39 -1.60
C CYS A 72 -8.31 5.76 -1.27
N ASN A 73 -8.57 7.02 -0.98
CA ASN A 73 -9.92 7.47 -0.66
C ASN A 73 -10.86 7.37 -1.86
N GLY A 74 -10.32 7.51 -3.07
CA GLY A 74 -11.11 7.40 -4.29
C GLY A 74 -11.46 5.97 -4.67
N VAL A 75 -10.58 5.01 -4.41
CA VAL A 75 -10.79 3.62 -4.83
C VAL A 75 -11.33 2.73 -3.73
N TRP A 76 -11.11 3.07 -2.46
CA TRP A 76 -11.61 2.27 -1.32
C TRP A 76 -13.01 2.71 -0.93
N THR A 77 -13.95 2.42 -1.80
CA THR A 77 -15.36 2.69 -1.55
C THR A 77 -15.92 1.70 -0.54
N ASN A 78 -17.13 1.96 -0.02
CA ASN A 78 -17.79 1.02 0.89
C ASN A 78 -17.93 -0.36 0.26
N THR A 79 -18.26 -0.41 -1.02
CA THR A 79 -18.37 -1.67 -1.75
C THR A 79 -17.05 -2.44 -1.75
N VAL A 80 -15.94 -1.75 -2.00
CA VAL A 80 -14.61 -2.36 -1.99
C VAL A 80 -14.23 -2.83 -0.59
N LYS A 81 -14.50 -2.00 0.42
CA LYS A 81 -14.21 -2.36 1.82
C LYS A 81 -15.04 -3.56 2.26
N ASP A 82 -16.30 -3.62 1.90
CA ASP A 82 -17.16 -4.75 2.23
C ASP A 82 -16.67 -6.05 1.58
N ALA A 83 -16.26 -5.98 0.33
CA ALA A 83 -15.71 -7.13 -0.37
C ALA A 83 -14.40 -7.58 0.26
N TRP A 84 -13.55 -6.64 0.65
CA TRP A 84 -12.29 -6.95 1.32
C TRP A 84 -12.53 -7.58 2.69
N LYS A 85 -13.47 -7.03 3.46
CA LYS A 85 -13.86 -7.61 4.75
C LYS A 85 -14.34 -9.05 4.57
N ALA A 86 -15.19 -9.30 3.58
CA ALA A 86 -15.67 -10.64 3.31
C ALA A 86 -14.51 -11.60 2.98
N ARG A 87 -13.54 -11.14 2.22
CA ARG A 87 -12.35 -11.92 1.90
C ARG A 87 -11.53 -12.24 3.13
N LEU A 88 -11.33 -11.27 4.01
CA LEU A 88 -10.58 -11.47 5.26
C LEU A 88 -11.31 -12.43 6.19
N VAL A 89 -12.62 -12.31 6.31
CA VAL A 89 -13.43 -13.22 7.13
C VAL A 89 -13.32 -14.65 6.58
N ALA A 90 -13.43 -14.81 5.27
CA ALA A 90 -13.31 -16.12 4.63
C ALA A 90 -11.94 -16.75 4.91
N ARG A 91 -10.88 -15.96 4.83
CA ARG A 91 -9.52 -16.43 5.12
C ARG A 91 -9.36 -16.84 6.57
N THR A 92 -9.96 -16.11 7.48
CA THR A 92 -9.92 -16.44 8.91
C THR A 92 -10.64 -17.74 9.20
N ASN A 93 -11.71 -18.03 8.47
CA ASN A 93 -12.51 -19.22 8.66
C ASN A 93 -12.02 -20.45 7.88
N GLU A 94 -11.00 -20.29 7.05
CA GLU A 94 -10.43 -21.40 6.30
C GLU A 94 -9.78 -22.39 7.28
N PRO A 95 -10.02 -23.69 7.12
CA PRO A 95 -9.38 -24.70 7.98
C PRO A 95 -7.89 -24.76 7.66
N ARG A 96 -7.08 -24.39 8.62
CA ARG A 96 -5.63 -24.38 8.46
C ARG A 96 -5.05 -25.77 8.32
N GLY A 97 -5.68 -26.72 8.95
CA GLY A 97 -5.22 -28.09 8.87
C GLY A 97 -5.28 -28.66 7.47
N SER A 98 -6.08 -28.07 6.60
CA SER A 98 -6.17 -28.50 5.21
C SER A 98 -4.87 -28.26 4.47
N ASP A 99 -4.01 -27.44 5.01
CA ASP A 99 -2.70 -27.17 4.43
C ASP A 99 -1.72 -28.33 4.64
N ALA A 100 -2.06 -29.18 5.53
CA ALA A 100 -1.22 -30.34 5.85
C ALA A 100 -1.28 -31.41 4.75
#